data_adf3d4187d97933c4907dc4ddaf376be
#
_entry.id   adf3d4187d97933c4907dc4ddaf376be
#
_cell.length_a   1.000
_cell.length_b   1.000
_cell.length_c   1.000
_cell.angle_alpha   90.00
_cell.angle_beta   90.00
_cell.angle_gamma   90.00
#
_symmetry.space_group_name_H-M   'P 1'
#
loop_
_entity.id
_entity.type
_entity.pdbx_description
1 polymer ?
#
loop_
_entity_poly.entity_id
_entity_poly.type
_entity_poly.pdbx_seq_one_letter_code
_entity_poly.pdbx_strand_id
1 'polypeptide(L)'
;MGHPRYNVVGGSVKFLGKNLLTMKPEERAKSGLFLSFQNPSELSGVPLGKFLFAAYKEIHGEITAKDFIARLKEKCELLGVNQDFVERSVNEGFSGGEKKRAEILQLAVLQPKLAILDETDSGLDSQAAEVVATGIKKIFQENAEMGI
;
A
#
# COMPACT_ATOMS: atom_id res chain seq x y z
N MET A 1 -9.93 -4.79 -8.26
CA MET A 1 -9.39 -3.44 -8.61
C MET A 1 -9.70 -3.00 -10.05
N GLY A 2 -10.33 -3.81 -10.88
CA GLY A 2 -10.70 -3.43 -12.26
C GLY A 2 -9.62 -3.78 -13.28
N HIS A 3 -9.01 -4.95 -13.14
CA HIS A 3 -8.03 -5.43 -14.09
C HIS A 3 -8.69 -5.65 -15.47
N PRO A 4 -8.14 -5.14 -16.58
CA PRO A 4 -8.80 -5.12 -17.89
C PRO A 4 -9.08 -6.50 -18.51
N ARG A 5 -8.40 -7.55 -18.02
CA ARG A 5 -8.64 -8.94 -18.50
C ARG A 5 -9.89 -9.59 -17.91
N TYR A 6 -10.49 -9.00 -16.85
CA TYR A 6 -11.66 -9.57 -16.19
C TYR A 6 -12.90 -8.76 -16.54
N ASN A 7 -13.90 -9.42 -17.10
CA ASN A 7 -15.18 -8.84 -17.40
C ASN A 7 -16.23 -9.36 -16.41
N VAL A 8 -16.88 -8.47 -15.68
CA VAL A 8 -17.93 -8.86 -14.73
C VAL A 8 -19.21 -9.08 -15.50
N VAL A 9 -19.69 -10.32 -15.53
CA VAL A 9 -20.89 -10.73 -16.28
C VAL A 9 -22.19 -10.62 -15.46
N GLY A 10 -22.09 -10.38 -14.14
CA GLY A 10 -23.27 -10.24 -13.27
C GLY A 10 -22.89 -9.99 -11.81
N GLY A 11 -23.89 -9.68 -10.99
CA GLY A 11 -23.72 -9.39 -9.57
C GLY A 11 -23.47 -7.92 -9.27
N SER A 12 -23.22 -7.61 -7.97
CA SER A 12 -22.90 -6.27 -7.50
C SER A 12 -21.83 -6.34 -6.40
N VAL A 13 -20.94 -5.35 -6.40
CA VAL A 13 -19.95 -5.16 -5.32
C VAL A 13 -20.04 -3.73 -4.83
N LYS A 14 -20.31 -3.57 -3.53
CA LYS A 14 -20.44 -2.24 -2.91
C LYS A 14 -19.33 -2.04 -1.87
N PHE A 15 -18.74 -0.85 -1.87
CA PHE A 15 -17.78 -0.40 -0.86
C PHE A 15 -18.18 1.01 -0.41
N LEU A 16 -18.37 1.20 0.90
CA LEU A 16 -18.86 2.46 1.49
C LEU A 16 -20.12 3.01 0.78
N GLY A 17 -21.07 2.11 0.46
CA GLY A 17 -22.32 2.45 -0.24
C GLY A 17 -22.20 2.69 -1.75
N LYS A 18 -20.99 2.77 -2.30
CA LYS A 18 -20.74 2.99 -3.74
C LYS A 18 -20.58 1.67 -4.49
N ASN A 19 -21.07 1.60 -5.73
CA ASN A 19 -20.91 0.43 -6.58
C ASN A 19 -19.50 0.43 -7.19
N LEU A 20 -18.63 -0.52 -6.76
CA LEU A 20 -17.26 -0.62 -7.27
C LEU A 20 -17.19 -0.93 -8.77
N LEU A 21 -18.19 -1.61 -9.34
CA LEU A 21 -18.16 -2.01 -10.74
C LEU A 21 -18.21 -0.81 -11.71
N THR A 22 -18.77 0.31 -11.27
CA THR A 22 -18.86 1.55 -12.06
C THR A 22 -17.69 2.50 -11.81
N MET A 23 -16.84 2.23 -10.82
CA MET A 23 -15.70 3.08 -10.45
C MET A 23 -14.45 2.70 -11.24
N LYS A 24 -13.69 3.70 -11.67
CA LYS A 24 -12.35 3.49 -12.23
C LYS A 24 -11.36 3.04 -11.15
N PRO A 25 -10.25 2.37 -11.51
CA PRO A 25 -9.24 1.91 -10.53
C PRO A 25 -8.73 3.01 -9.59
N GLU A 26 -8.44 4.19 -10.12
CA GLU A 26 -8.00 5.35 -9.36
C GLU A 26 -9.08 5.86 -8.37
N GLU A 27 -10.35 5.81 -8.74
CA GLU A 27 -11.45 6.20 -7.85
C GLU A 27 -11.61 5.21 -6.70
N ARG A 28 -11.39 3.92 -6.94
CA ARG A 28 -11.39 2.87 -5.92
C ARG A 28 -10.24 3.10 -4.92
N ALA A 29 -9.02 3.36 -5.42
CA ALA A 29 -7.87 3.67 -4.58
C ALA A 29 -8.10 4.93 -3.74
N LYS A 30 -8.58 6.03 -4.32
CA LYS A 30 -8.93 7.28 -3.61
C LYS A 30 -10.05 7.08 -2.58
N SER A 31 -10.94 6.12 -2.76
CA SER A 31 -11.96 5.80 -1.76
C SER A 31 -11.42 5.03 -0.55
N GLY A 32 -10.15 4.66 -0.56
CA GLY A 32 -9.47 3.94 0.51
C GLY A 32 -9.44 2.42 0.33
N LEU A 33 -9.53 1.94 -0.91
CA LEU A 33 -9.35 0.51 -1.21
C LEU A 33 -7.89 0.25 -1.62
N PHE A 34 -7.20 -0.60 -0.88
CA PHE A 34 -5.84 -1.05 -1.17
C PHE A 34 -5.83 -2.51 -1.63
N LEU A 35 -4.97 -2.83 -2.59
CA LEU A 35 -4.72 -4.21 -3.02
C LEU A 35 -3.22 -4.47 -3.04
N SER A 36 -2.80 -5.50 -2.32
CA SER A 36 -1.47 -6.10 -2.47
C SER A 36 -1.38 -6.83 -3.80
N PHE A 37 -0.36 -6.53 -4.59
CA PHE A 37 -0.14 -7.19 -5.88
C PHE A 37 0.87 -8.35 -5.73
N GLN A 38 0.60 -9.49 -6.35
CA GLN A 38 1.58 -10.58 -6.44
C GLN A 38 2.89 -10.12 -7.11
N ASN A 39 2.76 -9.34 -8.19
CA ASN A 39 3.89 -8.78 -8.92
C ASN A 39 3.71 -7.26 -9.04
N PRO A 40 4.15 -6.48 -8.06
CA PRO A 40 4.04 -5.03 -8.11
C PRO A 40 4.93 -4.45 -9.22
N SER A 41 4.36 -3.52 -9.99
CA SER A 41 5.08 -2.84 -11.08
C SER A 41 6.24 -2.01 -10.56
N GLU A 42 7.29 -1.91 -11.38
CA GLU A 42 8.41 -1.03 -11.14
C GLU A 42 8.12 0.35 -11.73
N LEU A 43 8.47 1.41 -11.02
CA LEU A 43 8.36 2.79 -11.48
C LEU A 43 9.76 3.41 -11.46
N SER A 44 10.52 3.18 -12.55
CA SER A 44 11.88 3.68 -12.68
C SER A 44 11.94 5.21 -12.58
N GLY A 45 12.90 5.71 -11.83
CA GLY A 45 13.12 7.14 -11.63
C GLY A 45 12.11 7.83 -10.69
N VAL A 46 11.16 7.10 -10.10
CA VAL A 46 10.20 7.63 -9.12
C VAL A 46 10.55 7.14 -7.72
N PRO A 47 11.17 7.97 -6.85
CA PRO A 47 11.45 7.59 -5.47
C PRO A 47 10.19 7.19 -4.71
N LEU A 48 10.28 6.12 -3.90
CA LEU A 48 9.15 5.59 -3.13
C LEU A 48 8.52 6.66 -2.21
N GLY A 49 9.34 7.50 -1.57
CA GLY A 49 8.87 8.60 -0.72
C GLY A 49 8.04 9.63 -1.49
N LYS A 50 8.47 10.00 -2.73
CA LYS A 50 7.71 10.92 -3.58
C LYS A 50 6.40 10.31 -4.08
N PHE A 51 6.44 9.04 -4.46
CA PHE A 51 5.23 8.29 -4.83
C PHE A 51 4.21 8.28 -3.68
N LEU A 52 4.67 7.94 -2.46
CA LEU A 52 3.82 7.90 -1.27
C LEU A 52 3.25 9.28 -0.91
N PHE A 53 4.03 10.35 -1.06
CA PHE A 53 3.55 11.72 -0.84
C PHE A 53 2.40 12.08 -1.78
N ALA A 54 2.56 11.82 -3.07
CA ALA A 54 1.53 12.09 -4.06
C ALA A 54 0.26 11.26 -3.80
N ALA A 55 0.43 9.94 -3.54
CA ALA A 55 -0.69 9.05 -3.24
C ALA A 55 -1.43 9.45 -1.95
N TYR A 56 -0.70 9.84 -0.91
CA TYR A 56 -1.28 10.30 0.35
C TYR A 56 -2.18 11.53 0.15
N LYS A 57 -1.70 12.54 -0.60
CA LYS A 57 -2.48 13.74 -0.93
C LYS A 57 -3.78 13.41 -1.66
N GLU A 58 -3.73 12.48 -2.60
CA GLU A 58 -4.91 12.07 -3.36
C GLU A 58 -5.98 11.35 -2.52
N ILE A 59 -5.57 10.68 -1.44
CA ILE A 59 -6.47 9.91 -0.56
C ILE A 59 -6.98 10.76 0.61
N HIS A 60 -6.09 11.54 1.24
CA HIS A 60 -6.36 12.23 2.51
C HIS A 60 -6.46 13.75 2.39
N GLY A 61 -6.14 14.32 1.22
CA GLY A 61 -6.09 15.76 1.00
C GLY A 61 -4.73 16.39 1.28
N GLU A 62 -4.69 17.72 1.36
CA GLU A 62 -3.44 18.47 1.45
C GLU A 62 -2.69 18.22 2.77
N ILE A 63 -1.39 18.01 2.64
CA ILE A 63 -0.43 17.90 3.73
C ILE A 63 0.85 18.63 3.34
N THR A 64 1.52 19.30 4.28
CA THR A 64 2.81 19.92 4.00
C THR A 64 3.89 18.85 3.80
N ALA A 65 4.91 19.15 3.00
CA ALA A 65 6.04 18.23 2.82
C ALA A 65 6.72 17.89 4.16
N LYS A 66 6.82 18.87 5.06
CA LYS A 66 7.41 18.69 6.41
C LYS A 66 6.61 17.67 7.23
N ASP A 67 5.30 17.81 7.28
CA ASP A 67 4.44 16.93 8.08
C ASP A 67 4.39 15.51 7.48
N PHE A 68 4.40 15.41 6.15
CA PHE A 68 4.48 14.11 5.47
C PHE A 68 5.81 13.41 5.75
N ILE A 69 6.95 14.12 5.70
CA ILE A 69 8.25 13.54 6.00
C ILE A 69 8.29 13.02 7.44
N ALA A 70 7.75 13.77 8.40
CA ALA A 70 7.66 13.32 9.79
C ALA A 70 6.84 12.03 9.93
N ARG A 71 5.68 11.97 9.26
CA ARG A 71 4.83 10.77 9.20
C ARG A 71 5.54 9.59 8.56
N LEU A 72 6.19 9.80 7.41
CA LEU A 72 6.92 8.75 6.70
C LEU A 72 8.03 8.17 7.58
N LYS A 73 8.77 9.03 8.27
CA LYS A 73 9.82 8.63 9.21
C LYS A 73 9.26 7.77 10.33
N GLU A 74 8.17 8.19 10.97
CA GLU A 74 7.47 7.43 12.01
C GLU A 74 7.09 6.01 11.51
N LYS A 75 6.55 5.89 10.30
CA LYS A 75 6.16 4.58 9.75
C LYS A 75 7.38 3.72 9.36
N CYS A 76 8.45 4.33 8.89
CA CYS A 76 9.73 3.62 8.68
C CYS A 76 10.27 3.07 10.01
N GLU A 77 10.29 3.85 11.08
CA GLU A 77 10.72 3.43 12.41
C GLU A 77 9.83 2.29 12.97
N LEU A 78 8.51 2.43 12.85
CA LEU A 78 7.54 1.41 13.26
C LEU A 78 7.82 0.04 12.61
N LEU A 79 8.16 0.05 11.33
CA LEU A 79 8.36 -1.15 10.52
C LEU A 79 9.84 -1.61 10.46
N GLY A 80 10.76 -0.89 11.08
CA GLY A 80 12.19 -1.17 11.01
C GLY A 80 12.77 -1.01 9.60
N VAL A 81 12.22 -0.10 8.81
CA VAL A 81 12.68 0.22 7.44
C VAL A 81 13.68 1.37 7.51
N ASN A 82 14.86 1.20 6.87
CA ASN A 82 15.83 2.29 6.76
C ASN A 82 15.26 3.43 5.91
N GLN A 83 15.51 4.68 6.32
CA GLN A 83 15.05 5.86 5.61
C GLN A 83 15.62 5.96 4.19
N ASP A 84 16.84 5.49 3.94
CA ASP A 84 17.44 5.46 2.59
C ASP A 84 16.62 4.61 1.61
N PHE A 85 15.82 3.68 2.13
CA PHE A 85 14.95 2.82 1.31
C PHE A 85 13.90 3.62 0.54
N VAL A 86 13.39 4.72 1.11
CA VAL A 86 12.34 5.53 0.47
C VAL A 86 12.88 6.48 -0.61
N GLU A 87 14.21 6.63 -0.69
CA GLU A 87 14.87 7.39 -1.77
C GLU A 87 15.06 6.55 -3.05
N ARG A 88 14.92 5.22 -2.95
CA ARG A 88 15.03 4.33 -4.11
C ARG A 88 13.75 4.37 -4.95
N SER A 89 13.90 4.15 -6.25
CA SER A 89 12.76 4.04 -7.17
C SER A 89 11.83 2.90 -6.78
N VAL A 90 10.52 3.10 -6.93
CA VAL A 90 9.50 2.13 -6.54
C VAL A 90 9.75 0.78 -7.21
N ASN A 91 10.03 -0.23 -6.41
CA ASN A 91 10.25 -1.64 -6.79
C ASN A 91 11.42 -1.90 -7.76
N GLU A 92 12.11 -0.88 -8.27
CA GLU A 92 13.22 -1.02 -9.21
C GLU A 92 14.43 -1.67 -8.53
N GLY A 93 14.81 -2.85 -9.03
CA GLY A 93 15.91 -3.63 -8.47
C GLY A 93 15.68 -4.11 -7.04
N PHE A 94 14.44 -4.11 -6.55
CA PHE A 94 14.12 -4.66 -5.24
C PHE A 94 14.09 -6.18 -5.28
N SER A 95 14.66 -6.81 -4.25
CA SER A 95 14.44 -8.22 -3.96
C SER A 95 12.96 -8.48 -3.61
N GLY A 96 12.53 -9.74 -3.62
CA GLY A 96 11.16 -10.11 -3.23
C GLY A 96 10.79 -9.59 -1.83
N GLY A 97 11.69 -9.75 -0.86
CA GLY A 97 11.50 -9.24 0.50
C GLY A 97 11.43 -7.70 0.58
N GLU A 98 12.24 -7.00 -0.22
CA GLU A 98 12.19 -5.54 -0.31
C GLU A 98 10.88 -5.05 -0.95
N LYS A 99 10.38 -5.72 -2.00
CA LYS A 99 9.08 -5.40 -2.61
C LYS A 99 7.95 -5.54 -1.59
N LYS A 100 7.98 -6.59 -0.77
CA LYS A 100 6.98 -6.76 0.30
C LYS A 100 7.11 -5.72 1.41
N ARG A 101 8.32 -5.36 1.83
CA ARG A 101 8.52 -4.25 2.78
C ARG A 101 8.02 -2.92 2.23
N ALA A 102 8.27 -2.63 0.95
CA ALA A 102 7.73 -1.44 0.30
C ALA A 102 6.20 -1.42 0.31
N GLU A 103 5.57 -2.57 0.06
CA GLU A 103 4.13 -2.73 0.07
C GLU A 103 3.53 -2.52 1.48
N ILE A 104 4.13 -3.10 2.52
CA ILE A 104 3.70 -2.89 3.91
C ILE A 104 3.92 -1.43 4.34
N LEU A 105 5.01 -0.79 3.90
CA LEU A 105 5.21 0.64 4.15
C LEU A 105 4.13 1.49 3.45
N GLN A 106 3.74 1.16 2.21
CA GLN A 106 2.62 1.82 1.52
C GLN A 106 1.33 1.66 2.34
N LEU A 107 1.02 0.46 2.83
CA LEU A 107 -0.14 0.21 3.67
C LEU A 107 -0.13 1.07 4.94
N ALA A 108 1.01 1.15 5.63
CA ALA A 108 1.18 1.93 6.85
C ALA A 108 1.02 3.43 6.64
N VAL A 109 1.55 3.96 5.53
CA VAL A 109 1.52 5.39 5.21
C VAL A 109 0.15 5.80 4.70
N LEU A 110 -0.42 5.03 3.77
CA LEU A 110 -1.68 5.36 3.10
C LEU A 110 -2.93 5.09 3.95
N GLN A 111 -2.82 4.23 4.95
CA GLN A 111 -3.91 3.90 5.89
C GLN A 111 -5.27 3.74 5.19
N PRO A 112 -5.42 2.76 4.29
CA PRO A 112 -6.67 2.55 3.57
C PRO A 112 -7.79 2.14 4.52
N LYS A 113 -9.04 2.26 4.06
CA LYS A 113 -10.20 1.78 4.81
C LYS A 113 -10.40 0.27 4.68
N LEU A 114 -9.96 -0.31 3.56
CA LEU A 114 -9.96 -1.75 3.32
C LEU A 114 -8.69 -2.14 2.57
N ALA A 115 -7.92 -3.07 3.12
CA ALA A 115 -6.78 -3.69 2.47
C ALA A 115 -7.14 -5.13 2.06
N ILE A 116 -6.88 -5.47 0.81
CA ILE A 116 -6.94 -6.83 0.30
C ILE A 116 -5.51 -7.30 0.13
N LEU A 117 -5.11 -8.25 0.97
CA LEU A 117 -3.76 -8.80 1.01
C LEU A 117 -3.80 -10.21 0.44
N ASP A 118 -3.21 -10.39 -0.75
CA ASP A 118 -3.18 -11.67 -1.45
C ASP A 118 -1.76 -12.19 -1.49
N GLU A 119 -1.53 -13.34 -0.82
CA GLU A 119 -0.23 -14.03 -0.77
C GLU A 119 0.96 -13.10 -0.40
N THR A 120 0.79 -12.24 0.59
CA THR A 120 1.81 -11.26 0.99
C THR A 120 3.08 -11.90 1.57
N ASP A 121 3.03 -13.17 1.93
CA ASP A 121 4.12 -14.00 2.45
C ASP A 121 4.70 -14.97 1.40
N SER A 122 4.09 -15.07 0.22
CA SER A 122 4.53 -15.99 -0.83
C SER A 122 5.93 -15.66 -1.33
N GLY A 123 6.80 -16.68 -1.41
CA GLY A 123 8.18 -16.57 -1.89
C GLY A 123 9.14 -15.86 -0.92
N LEU A 124 8.73 -15.62 0.31
CA LEU A 124 9.58 -15.09 1.36
C LEU A 124 10.21 -16.23 2.18
N ASP A 125 11.42 -16.01 2.68
CA ASP A 125 11.97 -16.84 3.75
C ASP A 125 11.21 -16.58 5.07
N SER A 126 11.40 -17.45 6.06
CA SER A 126 10.69 -17.37 7.35
C SER A 126 10.91 -16.05 8.08
N GLN A 127 12.10 -15.46 7.98
CA GLN A 127 12.43 -14.20 8.64
C GLN A 127 11.73 -13.01 7.98
N ALA A 128 11.72 -12.97 6.64
CA ALA A 128 11.01 -11.93 5.91
C ALA A 128 9.48 -12.04 6.09
N ALA A 129 8.92 -13.25 6.12
CA ALA A 129 7.51 -13.47 6.39
C ALA A 129 7.10 -13.00 7.80
N GLU A 130 7.94 -13.25 8.82
CA GLU A 130 7.71 -12.75 10.19
C GLU A 130 7.71 -11.22 10.27
N VAL A 131 8.63 -10.57 9.56
CA VAL A 131 8.70 -9.09 9.47
C VAL A 131 7.42 -8.53 8.85
N VAL A 132 6.94 -9.13 7.76
CA VAL A 132 5.68 -8.74 7.09
C VAL A 132 4.49 -8.91 8.02
N ALA A 133 4.33 -10.09 8.63
CA ALA A 133 3.23 -10.39 9.55
C ALA A 133 3.22 -9.45 10.77
N THR A 134 4.39 -9.19 11.35
CA THR A 134 4.55 -8.25 12.47
C THR A 134 4.20 -6.83 12.05
N GLY A 135 4.63 -6.41 10.85
CA GLY A 135 4.30 -5.10 10.28
C GLY A 135 2.79 -4.91 10.11
N ILE A 136 2.12 -5.88 9.50
CA ILE A 136 0.66 -5.88 9.33
C ILE A 136 -0.05 -5.78 10.69
N LYS A 137 0.37 -6.58 11.68
CA LYS A 137 -0.20 -6.56 13.03
C LYS A 137 -0.08 -5.19 13.69
N LYS A 138 1.09 -4.53 13.58
CA LYS A 138 1.31 -3.18 14.12
C LYS A 138 0.40 -2.14 13.47
N ILE A 139 0.27 -2.18 12.13
CA ILE A 139 -0.60 -1.27 11.38
C ILE A 139 -2.06 -1.40 11.83
N PHE A 140 -2.51 -2.64 12.07
CA PHE A 140 -3.86 -2.91 12.59
C PHE A 140 -4.08 -2.37 13.99
N GLN A 141 -3.10 -2.53 14.86
CA GLN A 141 -3.17 -2.01 16.23
C GLN A 141 -3.28 -0.48 16.25
N GLU A 142 -2.66 0.20 15.26
CA GLU A 142 -2.75 1.66 15.13
C GLU A 142 -4.05 2.14 14.47
N ASN A 143 -4.68 1.31 13.65
CA ASN A 143 -5.89 1.67 12.91
C ASN A 143 -6.94 0.54 12.97
N ALA A 144 -7.62 0.44 14.09
CA ALA A 144 -8.64 -0.58 14.35
C ALA A 144 -9.88 -0.48 13.43
N GLU A 145 -10.07 0.64 12.72
CA GLU A 145 -11.17 0.82 11.77
C GLU A 145 -10.87 0.29 10.36
N MET A 146 -9.61 -0.08 10.10
CA MET A 146 -9.21 -0.63 8.81
C MET A 146 -9.68 -2.08 8.68
N GLY A 147 -10.45 -2.39 7.61
CA GLY A 147 -10.76 -3.76 7.22
C GLY A 147 -9.57 -4.43 6.50
N ILE A 148 -9.36 -5.73 6.72
CA ILE A 148 -8.42 -6.57 5.93
C ILE A 148 -9.15 -7.81 5.44
#